data_956f3e06b6bf6316d1a1f0d9e5db96c6
#
_entry.id   956f3e06b6bf6316d1a1f0d9e5db96c6
#
_cell.length_a   1.000
_cell.length_b   1.000
_cell.length_c   1.000
_cell.angle_alpha   90.00
_cell.angle_beta   90.00
_cell.angle_gamma   90.00
#
_symmetry.space_group_name_H-M   'P 1'
#
loop_
_entity.id
_entity.type
_entity.pdbx_description
1 polymer ?
#
loop_
_entity_poly.entity_id
_entity_poly.type
_entity_poly.pdbx_seq_one_letter_code
_entity_poly.pdbx_strand_id
1 'polypeptide(L)'
;KGGDNTLVLFLSDNGGCAEEPGGRSPKIVPGPKEFYAAVGPSWGWAQNSPFRRYKSWAHEGGIATPCIAWWPGRVPRGGITGEVGHIIDFMPTFLELGDGSYPKEFKGNKILPVEGKSLVSVLRGQTRKGHKQLAWEWSGNRALREGKWKVVWDKADKRWALFDLVADRTETTDLAAKYPDLAKRLAADWVAWAKRNGMKPKG
;
A
#
# COMPACT_ATOMS: atom_id res chain seq x y z
N LYS A 1 -4.91 -30.79 12.90
CA LYS A 1 -5.39 -31.37 11.61
C LYS A 1 -6.01 -30.35 10.63
N GLY A 2 -6.05 -29.05 10.92
CA GLY A 2 -6.59 -28.00 10.03
C GLY A 2 -5.54 -27.15 9.34
N GLY A 3 -4.27 -27.20 9.77
CA GLY A 3 -3.22 -26.32 9.26
C GLY A 3 -2.86 -26.53 7.79
N ASP A 4 -3.01 -27.73 7.28
CA ASP A 4 -2.60 -28.06 5.89
C ASP A 4 -3.53 -27.45 4.83
N ASN A 5 -4.76 -27.06 5.20
CA ASN A 5 -5.70 -26.38 4.31
C ASN A 5 -6.02 -24.96 4.81
N THR A 6 -5.01 -24.25 5.30
CA THR A 6 -5.14 -22.88 5.79
C THR A 6 -4.18 -21.97 5.06
N LEU A 7 -4.73 -20.93 4.42
CA LEU A 7 -3.92 -19.83 3.89
C LEU A 7 -3.68 -18.82 5.00
N VAL A 8 -2.41 -18.57 5.28
CA VAL A 8 -1.98 -17.48 6.17
C VAL A 8 -1.32 -16.39 5.32
N LEU A 9 -1.84 -15.17 5.44
CA LEU A 9 -1.25 -13.97 4.88
C LEU A 9 -0.77 -13.08 6.02
N PHE A 10 0.50 -12.70 5.99
CA PHE A 10 1.08 -11.81 6.99
C PHE A 10 1.70 -10.59 6.29
N LEU A 11 1.35 -9.41 6.74
CA LEU A 11 1.89 -8.14 6.25
C LEU A 11 1.82 -7.09 7.36
N SER A 12 2.59 -6.01 7.22
CA SER A 12 2.36 -4.80 8.00
C SER A 12 1.24 -3.97 7.36
N ASP A 13 0.46 -3.29 8.17
CA ASP A 13 -0.64 -2.42 7.71
C ASP A 13 -0.14 -1.09 7.12
N ASN A 14 1.07 -0.66 7.51
CA ASN A 14 1.76 0.53 7.02
C ASN A 14 3.27 0.43 7.25
N GLY A 15 4.00 1.45 6.85
CA GLY A 15 5.40 1.61 7.22
C GLY A 15 5.61 1.86 8.71
N GLY A 16 6.87 1.86 9.16
CA GLY A 16 7.24 2.09 10.55
C GLY A 16 6.63 3.38 11.10
N CYS A 17 6.16 3.33 12.34
CA CYS A 17 5.45 4.45 12.96
C CYS A 17 6.42 5.42 13.61
N ALA A 18 6.37 6.70 13.19
CA ALA A 18 7.14 7.78 13.78
C ALA A 18 6.33 8.65 14.76
N GLU A 19 5.06 8.32 14.96
CA GLU A 19 4.16 9.06 15.84
C GLU A 19 4.57 8.88 17.31
N GLU A 20 4.39 9.93 18.11
CA GLU A 20 4.74 9.95 19.53
C GLU A 20 3.50 10.32 20.39
N PRO A 21 2.46 9.48 20.39
CA PRO A 21 1.31 9.70 21.27
C PRO A 21 1.74 9.54 22.73
N GLY A 22 1.52 10.56 23.54
CA GLY A 22 1.92 10.56 24.95
C GLY A 22 3.34 11.02 25.22
N GLY A 23 4.10 11.40 24.18
CA GLY A 23 5.45 11.93 24.31
C GLY A 23 6.51 10.86 24.59
N ARG A 24 7.78 11.30 24.63
CA ARG A 24 8.92 10.48 25.04
C ARG A 24 9.22 10.73 26.50
N SER A 25 9.23 9.70 27.32
CA SER A 25 9.81 9.77 28.65
C SER A 25 11.08 8.91 28.71
N PRO A 26 12.25 9.49 28.96
CA PRO A 26 13.49 8.73 29.09
C PRO A 26 13.48 7.82 30.33
N LYS A 27 12.49 7.97 31.22
CA LYS A 27 12.34 7.18 32.44
C LYS A 27 11.49 5.92 32.25
N ILE A 28 10.86 5.74 31.07
CA ILE A 28 9.98 4.61 30.81
C ILE A 28 10.74 3.59 29.97
N VAL A 29 10.99 2.41 30.53
CA VAL A 29 11.50 1.27 29.78
C VAL A 29 10.34 0.71 28.93
N PRO A 30 10.48 0.61 27.58
CA PRO A 30 9.46 0.02 26.74
C PRO A 30 9.16 -1.44 27.14
N GLY A 31 7.88 -1.83 27.12
CA GLY A 31 7.47 -3.21 27.38
C GLY A 31 6.17 -3.36 28.17
N PRO A 32 5.98 -2.68 29.32
CA PRO A 32 4.74 -2.77 30.06
C PRO A 32 3.54 -2.28 29.26
N LYS A 33 2.38 -2.94 29.44
CA LYS A 33 1.15 -2.63 28.69
C LYS A 33 0.58 -1.24 28.95
N GLU A 34 0.99 -0.61 30.03
CA GLU A 34 0.57 0.72 30.46
C GLU A 34 1.26 1.85 29.70
N PHE A 35 2.31 1.51 28.93
CA PHE A 35 3.11 2.51 28.24
C PHE A 35 3.14 2.28 26.73
N TYR A 36 2.86 3.35 26.00
CA TYR A 36 3.05 3.37 24.57
C TYR A 36 4.52 3.67 24.24
N ALA A 37 5.19 2.75 23.58
CA ALA A 37 6.57 2.95 23.13
C ALA A 37 6.57 3.64 21.77
N ALA A 38 7.09 4.88 21.73
CA ALA A 38 7.30 5.62 20.50
C ALA A 38 8.78 5.59 20.10
N VAL A 39 9.05 5.29 18.84
CA VAL A 39 10.43 5.23 18.31
C VAL A 39 10.88 6.55 17.67
N GLY A 40 9.94 7.38 17.25
CA GLY A 40 10.17 8.66 16.61
C GLY A 40 10.66 8.58 15.16
N PRO A 41 10.85 9.76 14.50
CA PRO A 41 11.08 9.83 13.05
C PRO A 41 12.33 9.09 12.57
N SER A 42 13.43 9.16 13.29
CA SER A 42 14.70 8.51 12.89
C SER A 42 14.56 7.00 12.83
N TRP A 43 13.95 6.38 13.85
CA TRP A 43 13.71 4.95 13.87
C TRP A 43 12.55 4.55 12.97
N GLY A 44 11.51 5.38 12.84
CA GLY A 44 10.46 5.17 11.84
C GLY A 44 11.03 5.09 10.44
N TRP A 45 12.01 5.93 10.10
CA TRP A 45 12.72 5.87 8.83
C TRP A 45 13.60 4.62 8.71
N ALA A 46 14.40 4.33 9.75
CA ALA A 46 15.30 3.17 9.74
C ALA A 46 14.55 1.85 9.53
N GLN A 47 13.37 1.70 10.11
CA GLN A 47 12.51 0.51 9.94
C GLN A 47 12.02 0.29 8.50
N ASN A 48 11.99 1.34 7.67
CA ASN A 48 11.55 1.27 6.28
C ASN A 48 12.72 1.31 5.29
N SER A 49 13.95 1.37 5.77
CA SER A 49 15.12 1.39 4.89
C SER A 49 15.10 0.21 3.90
N PRO A 50 15.42 0.45 2.62
CA PRO A 50 15.93 1.69 2.04
C PRO A 50 14.86 2.67 1.51
N PHE A 51 13.58 2.42 1.78
CA PHE A 51 12.48 3.20 1.22
C PHE A 51 12.34 4.58 1.86
N ARG A 52 11.89 5.54 1.07
CA ARG A 52 11.69 6.91 1.50
C ARG A 52 10.48 7.04 2.41
N ARG A 53 10.63 7.80 3.51
CA ARG A 53 9.57 8.11 4.49
C ARG A 53 9.11 6.89 5.30
N TYR A 54 7.94 6.99 5.95
CA TYR A 54 7.38 6.04 6.90
C TYR A 54 5.85 6.21 6.97
N LYS A 55 5.18 5.58 7.91
CA LYS A 55 3.73 5.69 8.15
C LYS A 55 3.23 7.13 7.99
N SER A 56 2.04 7.32 7.46
CA SER A 56 1.37 8.58 7.12
C SER A 56 1.85 9.26 5.83
N TRP A 57 2.85 8.71 5.14
CA TRP A 57 3.34 9.21 3.85
C TRP A 57 2.92 8.26 2.72
N ALA A 58 2.69 8.82 1.54
CA ALA A 58 2.37 8.04 0.35
C ALA A 58 3.60 7.59 -0.46
N HIS A 59 4.80 7.87 0.04
CA HIS A 59 6.06 7.29 -0.46
C HIS A 59 6.16 5.80 -0.14
N GLU A 60 7.05 5.08 -0.82
CA GLU A 60 7.20 3.63 -0.64
C GLU A 60 7.41 3.23 0.83
N GLY A 61 8.18 3.98 1.62
CA GLY A 61 8.37 3.69 3.04
C GLY A 61 7.10 3.78 3.90
N GLY A 62 6.07 4.46 3.42
CA GLY A 62 4.78 4.53 4.11
C GLY A 62 3.75 3.49 3.65
N ILE A 63 3.84 3.01 2.40
CA ILE A 63 2.80 2.19 1.78
C ILE A 63 3.27 0.83 1.25
N ALA A 64 4.56 0.64 0.94
CA ALA A 64 5.07 -0.61 0.40
C ALA A 64 5.48 -1.54 1.54
N THR A 65 4.62 -2.48 1.88
CA THR A 65 4.89 -3.49 2.90
C THR A 65 5.11 -4.87 2.24
N PRO A 66 6.06 -5.68 2.73
CA PRO A 66 6.16 -7.05 2.29
C PRO A 66 4.93 -7.85 2.73
N CYS A 67 4.51 -8.79 1.90
CA CYS A 67 3.45 -9.74 2.23
C CYS A 67 4.02 -11.15 2.18
N ILE A 68 3.84 -11.90 3.26
CA ILE A 68 4.22 -13.31 3.33
C ILE A 68 2.95 -14.14 3.18
N ALA A 69 2.97 -15.10 2.27
CA ALA A 69 1.91 -16.07 2.08
C ALA A 69 2.41 -17.47 2.42
N TRP A 70 1.68 -18.17 3.28
CA TRP A 70 1.97 -19.54 3.65
C TRP A 70 0.71 -20.40 3.49
N TRP A 71 0.81 -21.46 2.67
CA TRP A 71 -0.23 -22.45 2.49
C TRP A 71 0.42 -23.77 2.02
N PRO A 72 0.60 -24.75 2.89
CA PRO A 72 1.27 -25.98 2.55
C PRO A 72 0.65 -26.69 1.34
N GLY A 73 1.52 -27.10 0.39
CA GLY A 73 1.09 -27.80 -0.82
C GLY A 73 0.33 -26.93 -1.86
N ARG A 74 0.09 -25.66 -1.58
CA ARG A 74 -0.62 -24.74 -2.48
C ARG A 74 0.22 -23.54 -2.91
N VAL A 75 0.96 -22.94 -1.98
CA VAL A 75 1.93 -21.88 -2.26
C VAL A 75 3.32 -22.49 -2.39
N PRO A 76 4.08 -22.25 -3.47
CA PRO A 76 5.43 -22.73 -3.66
C PRO A 76 6.37 -22.29 -2.52
N ARG A 77 7.18 -23.20 -2.01
CA ARG A 77 8.15 -22.90 -0.95
C ARG A 77 9.27 -22.00 -1.48
N GLY A 78 9.65 -20.99 -0.70
CA GLY A 78 10.80 -20.13 -1.00
C GLY A 78 10.61 -19.21 -2.21
N GLY A 79 9.42 -19.15 -2.78
CA GLY A 79 9.11 -18.25 -3.88
C GLY A 79 9.14 -16.78 -3.42
N ILE A 80 9.77 -15.92 -4.22
CA ILE A 80 9.75 -14.46 -4.07
C ILE A 80 9.23 -13.87 -5.37
N THR A 81 8.31 -12.94 -5.28
CA THR A 81 7.76 -12.24 -6.45
C THR A 81 7.72 -10.75 -6.23
N GLY A 82 7.93 -9.98 -7.31
CA GLY A 82 7.74 -8.53 -7.37
C GLY A 82 6.35 -8.12 -7.86
N GLU A 83 5.40 -9.05 -7.97
CA GLU A 83 4.03 -8.74 -8.37
C GLU A 83 3.39 -7.74 -7.41
N VAL A 84 2.76 -6.71 -7.97
CA VAL A 84 2.15 -5.65 -7.19
C VAL A 84 0.80 -6.11 -6.64
N GLY A 85 0.71 -6.17 -5.32
CA GLY A 85 -0.54 -6.39 -4.60
C GLY A 85 -1.03 -5.13 -3.90
N HIS A 86 -2.29 -5.12 -3.51
CA HIS A 86 -2.89 -4.10 -2.67
C HIS A 86 -3.86 -4.76 -1.68
N ILE A 87 -4.13 -4.13 -0.54
CA ILE A 87 -5.04 -4.69 0.49
C ILE A 87 -6.44 -4.98 -0.07
N ILE A 88 -6.89 -4.18 -1.07
CA ILE A 88 -8.19 -4.41 -1.73
C ILE A 88 -8.25 -5.73 -2.49
N ASP A 89 -7.11 -6.36 -2.78
CA ASP A 89 -7.01 -7.63 -3.51
C ASP A 89 -7.38 -8.84 -2.64
N PHE A 90 -7.37 -8.69 -1.32
CA PHE A 90 -7.67 -9.79 -0.40
C PHE A 90 -9.12 -10.25 -0.52
N MET A 91 -10.08 -9.33 -0.60
CA MET A 91 -11.48 -9.69 -0.73
C MET A 91 -11.75 -10.59 -1.98
N PRO A 92 -11.38 -10.20 -3.21
CA PRO A 92 -11.57 -11.06 -4.37
C PRO A 92 -10.73 -12.34 -4.31
N THR A 93 -9.57 -12.34 -3.63
CA THR A 93 -8.78 -13.56 -3.41
C THR A 93 -9.53 -14.55 -2.54
N PHE A 94 -10.09 -14.10 -1.44
CA PHE A 94 -10.87 -14.98 -0.53
C PHE A 94 -12.16 -15.46 -1.18
N LEU A 95 -12.83 -14.63 -1.98
CA LEU A 95 -14.01 -15.04 -2.74
C LEU A 95 -13.67 -16.14 -3.75
N GLU A 96 -12.59 -15.98 -4.52
CA GLU A 96 -12.15 -17.00 -5.49
C GLU A 96 -11.79 -18.33 -4.80
N LEU A 97 -11.08 -18.27 -3.66
CA LEU A 97 -10.67 -19.46 -2.91
C LEU A 97 -11.86 -20.17 -2.22
N GLY A 98 -12.89 -19.43 -1.90
CA GLY A 98 -14.11 -19.95 -1.24
C GLY A 98 -15.27 -20.20 -2.20
N ASP A 99 -15.03 -20.18 -3.52
CA ASP A 99 -16.09 -20.30 -4.55
C ASP A 99 -17.26 -19.33 -4.32
N GLY A 100 -16.94 -18.17 -3.72
CA GLY A 100 -17.89 -17.11 -3.42
C GLY A 100 -18.03 -16.09 -4.55
N SER A 101 -19.09 -15.33 -4.52
CA SER A 101 -19.31 -14.19 -5.42
C SER A 101 -19.61 -12.91 -4.62
N TYR A 102 -19.12 -11.79 -5.15
CA TYR A 102 -19.45 -10.50 -4.54
C TYR A 102 -20.85 -10.06 -5.02
N PRO A 103 -21.77 -9.77 -4.10
CA PRO A 103 -23.13 -9.42 -4.49
C PRO A 103 -23.18 -8.01 -5.10
N LYS A 104 -24.17 -7.78 -5.96
CA LYS A 104 -24.44 -6.42 -6.50
C LYS A 104 -25.27 -5.57 -5.55
N GLU A 105 -25.99 -6.23 -4.65
CA GLU A 105 -26.88 -5.62 -3.68
C GLU A 105 -26.75 -6.33 -2.33
N PHE A 106 -26.91 -5.57 -1.24
CA PHE A 106 -26.98 -6.12 0.10
C PHE A 106 -28.13 -5.44 0.87
N LYS A 107 -29.05 -6.24 1.40
CA LYS A 107 -30.26 -5.77 2.13
C LYS A 107 -31.03 -4.69 1.35
N GLY A 108 -31.22 -4.90 0.04
CA GLY A 108 -31.93 -3.98 -0.84
C GLY A 108 -31.19 -2.74 -1.28
N ASN A 109 -29.94 -2.57 -0.89
CA ASN A 109 -29.10 -1.43 -1.29
C ASN A 109 -28.04 -1.86 -2.30
N LYS A 110 -27.87 -1.08 -3.37
CA LYS A 110 -26.74 -1.24 -4.27
C LYS A 110 -25.43 -1.00 -3.52
N ILE A 111 -24.46 -1.88 -3.73
CA ILE A 111 -23.13 -1.76 -3.14
C ILE A 111 -22.09 -1.45 -4.22
N LEU A 112 -20.99 -0.82 -3.79
CA LEU A 112 -19.88 -0.51 -4.69
C LEU A 112 -19.24 -1.81 -5.21
N PRO A 113 -18.84 -1.87 -6.49
CA PRO A 113 -18.15 -3.03 -7.03
C PRO A 113 -16.79 -3.22 -6.38
N VAL A 114 -16.32 -4.48 -6.37
CA VAL A 114 -14.95 -4.80 -5.94
C VAL A 114 -13.97 -4.20 -6.93
N GLU A 115 -13.06 -3.35 -6.47
CA GLU A 115 -11.97 -2.78 -7.28
C GLU A 115 -10.71 -3.67 -7.25
N GLY A 116 -10.56 -4.51 -6.23
CA GLY A 116 -9.44 -5.44 -6.08
C GLY A 116 -9.43 -6.53 -7.13
N LYS A 117 -8.27 -7.16 -7.27
CA LYS A 117 -8.02 -8.27 -8.19
C LYS A 117 -7.44 -9.45 -7.43
N SER A 118 -7.95 -10.65 -7.67
CA SER A 118 -7.47 -11.84 -6.97
C SER A 118 -5.96 -12.05 -7.10
N LEU A 119 -5.34 -12.46 -6.00
CA LEU A 119 -3.94 -12.85 -5.89
C LEU A 119 -3.72 -14.36 -6.11
N VAL A 120 -4.76 -15.15 -6.38
CA VAL A 120 -4.66 -16.62 -6.46
C VAL A 120 -3.59 -17.08 -7.46
N SER A 121 -3.50 -16.47 -8.64
CA SER A 121 -2.43 -16.78 -9.60
C SER A 121 -1.04 -16.50 -9.02
N VAL A 122 -0.86 -15.37 -8.34
CA VAL A 122 0.40 -14.99 -7.69
C VAL A 122 0.75 -15.98 -6.58
N LEU A 123 -0.22 -16.37 -5.76
CA LEU A 123 -0.05 -17.39 -4.72
C LEU A 123 0.36 -18.76 -5.28
N ARG A 124 0.01 -19.06 -6.53
CA ARG A 124 0.43 -20.26 -7.26
C ARG A 124 1.77 -20.10 -7.98
N GLY A 125 2.47 -18.99 -7.80
CA GLY A 125 3.74 -18.70 -8.48
C GLY A 125 3.58 -18.26 -9.95
N GLN A 126 2.40 -17.82 -10.34
CA GLN A 126 2.10 -17.35 -11.69
C GLN A 126 1.99 -15.82 -11.74
N THR A 127 2.03 -15.25 -12.93
CA THR A 127 1.74 -13.83 -13.15
C THR A 127 0.23 -13.58 -13.26
N ARG A 128 -0.19 -12.34 -13.04
CA ARG A 128 -1.57 -11.89 -13.26
C ARG A 128 -1.63 -10.57 -14.03
N LYS A 129 -2.77 -10.24 -14.59
CA LYS A 129 -3.03 -8.88 -15.06
C LYS A 129 -3.25 -7.97 -13.83
N GLY A 130 -2.21 -7.27 -13.43
CA GLY A 130 -2.22 -6.35 -12.30
C GLY A 130 -3.19 -5.17 -12.45
N HIS A 131 -3.20 -4.27 -11.48
CA HIS A 131 -3.94 -3.02 -11.55
C HIS A 131 -3.36 -2.10 -12.65
N LYS A 132 -4.24 -1.44 -13.40
CA LYS A 132 -3.81 -0.38 -14.32
C LYS A 132 -3.25 0.79 -13.53
N GLN A 133 -3.98 1.19 -12.48
CA GLN A 133 -3.62 2.26 -11.57
C GLN A 133 -3.99 1.87 -10.14
N LEU A 134 -3.18 2.32 -9.19
CA LEU A 134 -3.45 2.28 -7.76
C LEU A 134 -3.24 3.69 -7.21
N ALA A 135 -4.13 4.12 -6.32
CA ALA A 135 -4.05 5.46 -5.74
C ALA A 135 -4.23 5.44 -4.24
N TRP A 136 -3.58 6.36 -3.56
CA TRP A 136 -3.58 6.51 -2.11
C TRP A 136 -3.84 7.95 -1.71
N GLU A 137 -4.48 8.11 -0.57
CA GLU A 137 -4.61 9.37 0.14
C GLU A 137 -4.58 9.10 1.64
N TRP A 138 -3.74 9.83 2.35
CA TRP A 138 -3.75 9.85 3.79
C TRP A 138 -3.23 11.18 4.33
N SER A 139 -4.03 11.84 5.15
CA SER A 139 -3.62 13.07 5.88
C SER A 139 -3.06 14.16 4.96
N GLY A 140 -3.55 14.27 3.72
CA GLY A 140 -3.11 15.23 2.72
C GLY A 140 -1.91 14.78 1.87
N ASN A 141 -1.31 13.64 2.17
CA ASN A 141 -0.33 13.00 1.28
C ASN A 141 -1.08 12.16 0.24
N ARG A 142 -0.63 12.18 -1.00
CA ARG A 142 -1.32 11.57 -2.14
C ARG A 142 -0.34 10.83 -3.01
N ALA A 143 -0.76 9.73 -3.61
CA ALA A 143 0.02 9.08 -4.66
C ALA A 143 -0.88 8.39 -5.67
N LEU A 144 -0.37 8.25 -6.90
CA LEU A 144 -0.93 7.36 -7.91
C LEU A 144 0.22 6.63 -8.60
N ARG A 145 0.09 5.32 -8.72
CA ARG A 145 0.99 4.45 -9.46
C ARG A 145 0.32 3.92 -10.71
N GLU A 146 1.02 3.99 -11.84
CA GLU A 146 0.65 3.36 -13.11
C GLU A 146 1.87 2.59 -13.65
N GLY A 147 1.81 1.27 -13.58
CA GLY A 147 2.95 0.43 -13.94
C GLY A 147 4.20 0.77 -13.12
N LYS A 148 5.27 1.19 -13.78
CA LYS A 148 6.51 1.63 -13.14
C LYS A 148 6.48 3.07 -12.65
N TRP A 149 5.58 3.89 -13.15
CA TRP A 149 5.51 5.30 -12.81
C TRP A 149 4.68 5.54 -11.57
N LYS A 150 5.15 6.42 -10.70
CA LYS A 150 4.43 6.85 -9.52
C LYS A 150 4.57 8.35 -9.34
N VAL A 151 3.43 9.04 -9.19
CA VAL A 151 3.43 10.42 -8.71
C VAL A 151 3.09 10.45 -7.23
N VAL A 152 3.77 11.33 -6.50
CA VAL A 152 3.56 11.54 -5.07
C VAL A 152 3.38 13.03 -4.80
N TRP A 153 2.33 13.38 -4.10
CA TRP A 153 2.13 14.71 -3.52
C TRP A 153 2.53 14.65 -2.05
N ASP A 154 3.59 15.33 -1.72
CA ASP A 154 4.00 15.53 -0.34
C ASP A 154 3.35 16.83 0.17
N LYS A 155 2.55 16.73 1.24
CA LYS A 155 1.85 17.89 1.81
C LYS A 155 2.80 18.96 2.36
N ALA A 156 4.04 18.61 2.70
CA ALA A 156 5.04 19.55 3.16
C ALA A 156 5.63 20.34 1.98
N ASP A 157 5.92 19.66 0.88
CA ASP A 157 6.51 20.27 -0.33
C ASP A 157 5.47 20.95 -1.22
N LYS A 158 4.19 20.59 -1.05
CA LYS A 158 3.03 21.10 -1.80
C LYS A 158 3.23 21.03 -3.33
N ARG A 159 3.83 19.94 -3.80
CA ARG A 159 4.09 19.69 -5.21
C ARG A 159 4.02 18.20 -5.52
N TRP A 160 3.75 17.88 -6.78
CA TRP A 160 3.86 16.53 -7.31
C TRP A 160 5.30 16.24 -7.71
N ALA A 161 5.81 15.10 -7.25
CA ALA A 161 7.05 14.51 -7.73
C ALA A 161 6.72 13.25 -8.54
N LEU A 162 7.56 12.88 -9.50
CA LEU A 162 7.41 11.70 -10.37
C LEU A 162 8.60 10.76 -10.19
N PHE A 163 8.34 9.48 -10.02
CA PHE A 163 9.37 8.46 -9.83
C PHE A 163 9.18 7.28 -10.80
N ASP A 164 10.29 6.66 -11.22
CA ASP A 164 10.33 5.37 -11.93
C ASP A 164 10.68 4.27 -10.92
N LEU A 165 9.69 3.56 -10.41
CA LEU A 165 9.88 2.55 -9.36
C LEU A 165 10.65 1.30 -9.80
N VAL A 166 10.91 1.12 -11.09
CA VAL A 166 11.79 0.05 -11.58
C VAL A 166 13.25 0.47 -11.45
N ALA A 167 13.57 1.71 -11.82
CA ALA A 167 14.91 2.25 -11.75
C ALA A 167 15.28 2.80 -10.37
N ASP A 168 14.30 3.37 -9.65
CA ASP A 168 14.48 4.06 -8.38
C ASP A 168 13.29 3.78 -7.45
N ARG A 169 13.28 2.60 -6.84
CA ARG A 169 12.24 2.24 -5.87
C ARG A 169 12.37 2.98 -4.53
N THR A 170 13.48 3.66 -4.32
CA THR A 170 13.75 4.45 -3.12
C THR A 170 13.25 5.90 -3.24
N GLU A 171 12.73 6.29 -4.42
CA GLU A 171 12.14 7.60 -4.67
C GLU A 171 13.11 8.76 -4.37
N THR A 172 14.35 8.62 -4.80
CA THR A 172 15.42 9.60 -4.59
C THR A 172 15.51 10.61 -5.72
N THR A 173 15.12 10.25 -6.94
CA THR A 173 15.25 11.05 -8.14
C THR A 173 13.90 11.50 -8.68
N ASP A 174 13.55 12.77 -8.44
CA ASP A 174 12.32 13.37 -8.98
C ASP A 174 12.48 13.63 -10.49
N LEU A 175 11.64 12.97 -11.28
CA LEU A 175 11.62 13.05 -12.73
C LEU A 175 10.52 14.00 -13.28
N ALA A 176 9.79 14.72 -12.42
CA ALA A 176 8.68 15.57 -12.86
C ALA A 176 9.10 16.65 -13.85
N ALA A 177 10.27 17.25 -13.66
CA ALA A 177 10.81 18.23 -14.59
C ALA A 177 11.24 17.62 -15.94
N LYS A 178 11.68 16.35 -15.93
CA LYS A 178 12.08 15.62 -17.14
C LYS A 178 10.88 15.11 -17.96
N TYR A 179 9.79 14.79 -17.28
CA TYR A 179 8.55 14.25 -17.90
C TYR A 179 7.33 15.02 -17.41
N PRO A 180 7.21 16.33 -17.70
CA PRO A 180 6.18 17.20 -17.12
C PRO A 180 4.75 16.79 -17.53
N ASP A 181 4.55 16.38 -18.78
CA ASP A 181 3.21 15.99 -19.26
C ASP A 181 2.74 14.68 -18.60
N LEU A 182 3.66 13.73 -18.38
CA LEU A 182 3.35 12.50 -17.67
C LEU A 182 3.00 12.79 -16.21
N ALA A 183 3.79 13.59 -15.53
CA ALA A 183 3.53 13.98 -14.14
C ALA A 183 2.17 14.69 -14.01
N LYS A 184 1.86 15.64 -14.90
CA LYS A 184 0.58 16.34 -14.94
C LYS A 184 -0.59 15.41 -15.20
N ARG A 185 -0.46 14.46 -16.14
CA ARG A 185 -1.50 13.48 -16.46
C ARG A 185 -1.79 12.60 -15.24
N LEU A 186 -0.76 11.99 -14.63
CA LEU A 186 -0.94 11.12 -13.48
C LEU A 186 -1.51 11.86 -12.26
N ALA A 187 -1.13 13.11 -12.05
CA ALA A 187 -1.72 13.97 -11.03
C ALA A 187 -3.22 14.21 -11.30
N ALA A 188 -3.60 14.47 -12.56
CA ALA A 188 -4.99 14.63 -12.95
C ALA A 188 -5.78 13.32 -12.79
N ASP A 189 -5.19 12.18 -13.11
CA ASP A 189 -5.78 10.85 -12.89
C ASP A 189 -6.05 10.60 -11.39
N TRP A 190 -5.13 11.02 -10.50
CA TRP A 190 -5.36 10.96 -9.06
C TRP A 190 -6.57 11.83 -8.65
N VAL A 191 -6.68 13.05 -9.18
CA VAL A 191 -7.83 13.93 -8.89
C VAL A 191 -9.15 13.31 -9.36
N ALA A 192 -9.15 12.68 -10.54
CA ALA A 192 -10.31 11.96 -11.06
C ALA A 192 -10.71 10.78 -10.16
N TRP A 193 -9.73 9.99 -9.71
CA TRP A 193 -9.94 8.91 -8.76
C TRP A 193 -10.51 9.42 -7.42
N ALA A 194 -9.93 10.48 -6.87
CA ALA A 194 -10.38 11.06 -5.61
C ALA A 194 -11.85 11.52 -5.68
N LYS A 195 -12.23 12.20 -6.77
CA LYS A 195 -13.62 12.64 -7.01
C LYS A 195 -14.58 11.46 -7.10
N ARG A 196 -14.20 10.39 -7.84
CA ARG A 196 -15.01 9.16 -7.97
C ARG A 196 -15.27 8.50 -6.61
N ASN A 197 -14.33 8.62 -5.69
CA ASN A 197 -14.41 8.07 -4.33
C ASN A 197 -14.99 9.07 -3.30
N GLY A 198 -15.66 10.14 -3.76
CA GLY A 198 -16.33 11.11 -2.89
C GLY A 198 -15.40 12.02 -2.09
N MET A 199 -14.11 12.00 -2.39
CA MET A 199 -13.15 12.89 -1.73
C MET A 199 -13.23 14.30 -2.31
N LYS A 200 -13.05 15.29 -1.45
CA LYS A 200 -12.88 16.70 -1.84
C LYS A 200 -11.39 17.05 -1.72
N PRO A 201 -10.60 16.87 -2.79
CA PRO A 201 -9.19 17.24 -2.73
C PRO A 201 -9.12 18.76 -2.48
N LYS A 202 -8.60 19.12 -1.30
CA LYS A 202 -8.19 20.51 -1.10
C LYS A 202 -6.97 20.75 -1.98
N GLY A 203 -6.98 21.83 -2.76
CA GLY A 203 -5.90 22.22 -3.65
C GLY A 203 -4.58 22.37 -2.93
#